data_c140a161569caacc21a3f767eab776db
#
_entry.id   c140a161569caacc21a3f767eab776db
#
_cell.length_a   1.000
_cell.length_b   1.000
_cell.length_c   1.000
_cell.angle_alpha   90.00
_cell.angle_beta   90.00
_cell.angle_gamma   90.00
#
_symmetry.space_group_name_H-M   'P 1'
#
loop_
_entity.id
_entity.type
_entity.pdbx_description
1 polymer ?
#
loop_
_entity_poly.entity_id
_entity_poly.type
_entity_poly.pdbx_seq_one_letter_code
_entity_poly.pdbx_strand_id
1 'polypeptide(L)'
;MSRKRRAPKRIFYPDAKYGSLVLAKFINFVMHDGRKDTAEKIIYSTLNKIKEKTKNDPIKIFNEAIENIRPNLEVRSRRVGGATYQVPVEVRTKRSQTLAVRWLLEATRKRKNKTMSDKLFNELMDASQKKGAAIKKREDTHRMAESNKAFAHYRW
;
A
#
# COMPACT_ATOMS: atom_id res chain seq x y z
N MET A 1 20.73 -15.22 -15.41
CA MET A 1 19.60 -15.67 -14.56
C MET A 1 19.66 -17.19 -14.41
N SER A 2 19.53 -17.71 -13.20
CA SER A 2 19.51 -19.16 -12.97
C SER A 2 18.23 -19.78 -13.54
N ARG A 3 18.35 -20.69 -14.49
CA ARG A 3 17.23 -21.45 -15.06
C ARG A 3 16.83 -22.67 -14.21
N LYS A 4 17.74 -23.15 -13.33
CA LYS A 4 17.56 -24.39 -12.54
C LYS A 4 16.97 -24.19 -11.15
N ARG A 5 17.14 -23.02 -10.50
CA ARG A 5 16.68 -22.79 -9.12
C ARG A 5 15.93 -21.46 -9.00
N ARG A 6 14.78 -21.50 -8.35
CA ARG A 6 14.14 -20.29 -7.80
C ARG A 6 14.73 -20.04 -6.42
N ALA A 7 15.08 -18.78 -6.13
CA ALA A 7 15.52 -18.40 -4.80
C ALA A 7 14.46 -18.79 -3.74
N PRO A 8 14.86 -19.36 -2.60
CA PRO A 8 13.93 -19.68 -1.52
C PRO A 8 13.25 -18.39 -1.03
N LYS A 9 11.97 -18.49 -0.72
CA LYS A 9 11.24 -17.35 -0.14
C LYS A 9 11.74 -17.14 1.28
N ARG A 10 12.20 -15.91 1.58
CA ARG A 10 12.58 -15.52 2.94
C ARG A 10 11.36 -15.55 3.85
N ILE A 11 11.53 -16.11 5.05
CA ILE A 11 10.51 -16.10 6.10
C ILE A 11 10.47 -14.68 6.70
N PHE A 12 9.27 -14.11 6.78
CA PHE A 12 9.05 -12.82 7.46
C PHE A 12 8.50 -13.11 8.85
N TYR A 13 9.18 -12.58 9.86
CA TYR A 13 8.69 -12.62 11.23
C TYR A 13 7.70 -11.47 11.48
N PRO A 14 6.67 -11.69 12.31
CA PRO A 14 5.75 -10.63 12.70
C PRO A 14 6.47 -9.54 13.52
N ASP A 15 5.84 -8.37 13.62
CA ASP A 15 6.33 -7.27 14.45
C ASP A 15 6.34 -7.66 15.93
N ALA A 16 7.39 -7.30 16.66
CA ALA A 16 7.59 -7.70 18.05
C ALA A 16 6.55 -7.10 19.00
N LYS A 17 6.06 -5.88 18.73
CA LYS A 17 5.13 -5.16 19.60
C LYS A 17 3.67 -5.53 19.38
N TYR A 18 3.27 -5.72 18.14
CA TYR A 18 1.87 -5.93 17.75
C TYR A 18 1.59 -7.29 17.09
N GLY A 19 2.60 -8.13 16.89
CA GLY A 19 2.45 -9.46 16.29
C GLY A 19 1.92 -9.46 14.84
N SER A 20 1.91 -8.32 14.14
CA SER A 20 1.34 -8.18 12.80
C SER A 20 2.37 -8.34 11.70
N LEU A 21 2.16 -9.31 10.79
CA LEU A 21 2.96 -9.48 9.58
C LEU A 21 2.81 -8.31 8.59
N VAL A 22 1.63 -7.71 8.54
CA VAL A 22 1.37 -6.56 7.65
C VAL A 22 2.16 -5.36 8.12
N LEU A 23 2.17 -5.12 9.44
CA LEU A 23 2.95 -4.04 10.06
C LEU A 23 4.44 -4.24 9.88
N ALA A 24 4.97 -5.46 10.07
CA ALA A 24 6.37 -5.78 9.85
C ALA A 24 6.81 -5.48 8.40
N LYS A 25 5.99 -5.84 7.41
CA LYS A 25 6.23 -5.47 6.02
C LYS A 25 6.16 -3.96 5.80
N PHE A 26 5.21 -3.29 6.43
CA PHE A 26 5.07 -1.84 6.34
C PHE A 26 6.31 -1.12 6.88
N ILE A 27 6.86 -1.55 8.02
CA ILE A 27 8.12 -1.05 8.56
C ILE A 27 9.26 -1.13 7.51
N ASN A 28 9.37 -2.29 6.84
CA ASN A 28 10.38 -2.47 5.80
C ASN A 28 10.19 -1.53 4.59
N PHE A 29 8.94 -1.18 4.24
CA PHE A 29 8.66 -0.20 3.19
C PHE A 29 8.95 1.25 3.59
N VAL A 30 8.74 1.58 4.85
CA VAL A 30 9.05 2.92 5.40
C VAL A 30 10.56 3.12 5.54
N MET A 31 11.27 2.05 5.87
CA MET A 31 12.72 2.04 6.08
C MET A 31 13.46 2.64 4.88
N HIS A 32 14.46 3.49 5.16
CA HIS A 32 15.38 4.06 4.20
C HIS A 32 16.82 3.71 4.64
N ASP A 33 17.69 3.37 3.70
CA ASP A 33 19.11 3.05 3.91
C ASP A 33 19.39 2.01 5.02
N GLY A 34 18.47 1.04 5.20
CA GLY A 34 18.62 -0.01 6.22
C GLY A 34 18.34 0.44 7.65
N ARG A 35 17.93 1.69 7.89
CA ARG A 35 17.66 2.25 9.23
C ARG A 35 16.32 1.79 9.79
N LYS A 36 16.24 0.51 10.18
CA LYS A 36 15.01 -0.11 10.65
C LYS A 36 14.49 0.51 11.94
N ASP A 37 15.37 0.78 12.90
CA ASP A 37 15.00 1.37 14.21
C ASP A 37 14.31 2.73 14.06
N THR A 38 14.78 3.55 13.11
CA THR A 38 14.15 4.84 12.82
C THR A 38 12.74 4.65 12.24
N ALA A 39 12.56 3.68 11.34
CA ALA A 39 11.25 3.36 10.77
C ALA A 39 10.28 2.83 11.85
N GLU A 40 10.74 1.96 12.74
CA GLU A 40 9.95 1.45 13.87
C GLU A 40 9.52 2.58 14.80
N LYS A 41 10.43 3.48 15.20
CA LYS A 41 10.12 4.65 16.01
C LYS A 41 9.04 5.55 15.39
N ILE A 42 9.13 5.81 14.07
CA ILE A 42 8.13 6.60 13.34
C ILE A 42 6.77 5.92 13.39
N ILE A 43 6.71 4.62 13.11
CA ILE A 43 5.45 3.86 13.06
C ILE A 43 4.84 3.72 14.44
N TYR A 44 5.63 3.37 15.47
CA TYR A 44 5.11 3.25 16.83
C TYR A 44 4.63 4.60 17.39
N SER A 45 5.34 5.69 17.09
CA SER A 45 4.86 7.05 17.42
C SER A 45 3.54 7.36 16.73
N THR A 46 3.38 6.98 15.46
CA THR A 46 2.13 7.14 14.72
C THR A 46 0.99 6.36 15.34
N LEU A 47 1.21 5.08 15.67
CA LEU A 47 0.19 4.21 16.27
C LEU A 47 -0.20 4.69 17.68
N ASN A 48 0.75 5.21 18.46
CA ASN A 48 0.45 5.82 19.76
C ASN A 48 -0.45 7.05 19.60
N LYS A 49 -0.14 7.95 18.65
CA LYS A 49 -1.00 9.12 18.34
C LYS A 49 -2.43 8.71 17.91
N ILE A 50 -2.55 7.62 17.13
CA ILE A 50 -3.86 7.06 16.76
C ILE A 50 -4.61 6.60 18.02
N LYS A 51 -3.94 5.86 18.89
CA LYS A 51 -4.53 5.36 20.15
C LYS A 51 -5.00 6.50 21.06
N GLU A 52 -4.18 7.54 21.21
CA GLU A 52 -4.51 8.73 22.03
C GLU A 52 -5.73 9.48 21.49
N LYS A 53 -5.81 9.66 20.17
CA LYS A 53 -6.89 10.42 19.55
C LYS A 53 -8.19 9.67 19.42
N THR A 54 -8.15 8.37 19.10
CA THR A 54 -9.35 7.58 18.80
C THR A 54 -9.80 6.71 19.97
N LYS A 55 -8.93 6.46 20.97
CA LYS A 55 -9.13 5.51 22.07
C LYS A 55 -9.43 4.07 21.61
N ASN A 56 -9.29 3.79 20.32
CA ASN A 56 -9.49 2.48 19.70
C ASN A 56 -8.16 1.75 19.50
N ASP A 57 -8.25 0.46 19.15
CA ASP A 57 -7.07 -0.34 18.79
C ASP A 57 -6.42 0.23 17.51
N PRO A 58 -5.16 0.73 17.59
CA PRO A 58 -4.50 1.36 16.45
C PRO A 58 -4.23 0.38 15.29
N ILE A 59 -4.10 -0.93 15.59
CA ILE A 59 -3.90 -1.95 14.55
C ILE A 59 -5.17 -2.16 13.72
N LYS A 60 -6.35 -2.09 14.32
CA LYS A 60 -7.61 -2.18 13.59
C LYS A 60 -7.75 -1.04 12.60
N ILE A 61 -7.48 0.20 13.03
CA ILE A 61 -7.52 1.39 12.16
C ILE A 61 -6.48 1.29 11.04
N PHE A 62 -5.28 0.82 11.34
CA PHE A 62 -4.23 0.59 10.34
C PHE A 62 -4.68 -0.45 9.30
N ASN A 63 -5.20 -1.58 9.71
CA ASN A 63 -5.66 -2.63 8.80
C ASN A 63 -6.84 -2.14 7.95
N GLU A 64 -7.80 -1.44 8.55
CA GLU A 64 -8.93 -0.82 7.82
C GLU A 64 -8.45 0.19 6.78
N ALA A 65 -7.49 1.05 7.12
CA ALA A 65 -6.90 1.98 6.17
C ALA A 65 -6.23 1.26 4.99
N ILE A 66 -5.45 0.19 5.25
CA ILE A 66 -4.83 -0.61 4.20
C ILE A 66 -5.89 -1.29 3.32
N GLU A 67 -6.94 -1.89 3.91
CA GLU A 67 -8.02 -2.53 3.13
C GLU A 67 -8.76 -1.51 2.25
N ASN A 68 -9.01 -0.30 2.77
CA ASN A 68 -9.65 0.77 2.01
C ASN A 68 -8.81 1.24 0.81
N ILE A 69 -7.47 1.17 0.89
CA ILE A 69 -6.57 1.58 -0.20
C ILE A 69 -6.35 0.45 -1.23
N ARG A 70 -6.58 -0.82 -0.88
CA ARG A 70 -6.29 -1.96 -1.75
C ARG A 70 -7.07 -1.88 -3.07
N PRO A 71 -6.38 -1.93 -4.23
CA PRO A 71 -7.05 -1.99 -5.52
C PRO A 71 -7.47 -3.43 -5.86
N ASN A 72 -8.63 -3.57 -6.49
CA ASN A 72 -9.09 -4.83 -7.07
C ASN A 72 -8.63 -4.98 -8.53
N LEU A 73 -8.49 -3.85 -9.24
CA LEU A 73 -8.11 -3.78 -10.64
C LEU A 73 -6.85 -2.92 -10.81
N GLU A 74 -6.01 -3.30 -11.75
CA GLU A 74 -4.91 -2.48 -12.27
C GLU A 74 -4.97 -2.46 -13.81
N VAL A 75 -4.38 -1.45 -14.40
CA VAL A 75 -4.26 -1.35 -15.85
C VAL A 75 -2.84 -1.72 -16.26
N ARG A 76 -2.72 -2.62 -17.24
CA ARG A 76 -1.44 -3.02 -17.81
C ARG A 76 -1.41 -2.71 -19.30
N SER A 77 -0.34 -2.07 -19.75
CA SER A 77 -0.13 -1.83 -21.16
C SER A 77 0.25 -3.13 -21.88
N ARG A 78 -0.38 -3.39 -23.02
CA ARG A 78 -0.07 -4.50 -23.93
C ARG A 78 0.06 -4.00 -25.36
N ARG A 79 1.03 -4.53 -26.06
CA ARG A 79 1.23 -4.25 -27.48
C ARG A 79 0.61 -5.38 -28.30
N VAL A 80 -0.38 -5.03 -29.12
CA VAL A 80 -1.07 -5.95 -30.03
C VAL A 80 -1.09 -5.32 -31.42
N GLY A 81 -0.54 -6.01 -32.42
CA GLY A 81 -0.52 -5.52 -33.81
C GLY A 81 0.14 -4.15 -34.00
N GLY A 82 1.16 -3.80 -33.17
CA GLY A 82 1.85 -2.51 -33.23
C GLY A 82 1.25 -1.40 -32.36
N ALA A 83 -0.03 -1.50 -31.95
CA ALA A 83 -0.67 -0.54 -31.05
C ALA A 83 -0.53 -0.97 -29.59
N THR A 84 -0.44 0.00 -28.67
CA THR A 84 -0.38 -0.26 -27.23
C THR A 84 -1.74 -0.01 -26.59
N TYR A 85 -2.31 -1.05 -26.01
CA TYR A 85 -3.59 -1.01 -25.32
C TYR A 85 -3.41 -1.06 -23.81
N GLN A 86 -4.25 -0.35 -23.09
CA GLN A 86 -4.33 -0.39 -21.62
C GLN A 86 -5.36 -1.44 -21.20
N VAL A 87 -4.89 -2.61 -20.77
CA VAL A 87 -5.76 -3.76 -20.46
C VAL A 87 -6.02 -3.82 -18.96
N PRO A 88 -7.30 -3.80 -18.52
CA PRO A 88 -7.66 -3.99 -17.12
C PRO A 88 -7.43 -5.44 -16.68
N VAL A 89 -6.76 -5.62 -15.56
CA VAL A 89 -6.43 -6.94 -14.99
C VAL A 89 -6.73 -6.94 -13.50
N GLU A 90 -7.31 -8.03 -13.01
CA GLU A 90 -7.50 -8.25 -11.57
C GLU A 90 -6.17 -8.37 -10.84
N VAL A 91 -6.10 -7.75 -9.67
CA VAL A 91 -4.88 -7.73 -8.88
C VAL A 91 -4.87 -8.87 -7.87
N ARG A 92 -3.84 -9.71 -7.90
CA ARG A 92 -3.66 -10.78 -6.90
C ARG A 92 -3.51 -10.16 -5.50
N THR A 93 -4.07 -10.81 -4.46
CA THR A 93 -4.11 -10.33 -3.07
C THR A 93 -2.75 -9.81 -2.55
N LYS A 94 -1.66 -10.54 -2.78
CA LYS A 94 -0.31 -10.11 -2.35
C LYS A 94 0.16 -8.82 -3.04
N ARG A 95 -0.16 -8.65 -4.33
CA ARG A 95 0.18 -7.46 -5.09
C ARG A 95 -0.69 -6.28 -4.68
N SER A 96 -1.99 -6.49 -4.49
CA SER A 96 -2.94 -5.49 -4.01
C SER A 96 -2.47 -4.88 -2.68
N GLN A 97 -2.05 -5.72 -1.72
CA GLN A 97 -1.47 -5.27 -0.45
C GLN A 97 -0.19 -4.44 -0.65
N THR A 98 0.70 -4.88 -1.55
CA THR A 98 1.94 -4.15 -1.85
C THR A 98 1.66 -2.79 -2.48
N LEU A 99 0.68 -2.70 -3.39
CA LEU A 99 0.26 -1.45 -4.00
C LEU A 99 -0.35 -0.50 -2.97
N ALA A 100 -1.22 -0.99 -2.10
CA ALA A 100 -1.82 -0.20 -1.03
C ALA A 100 -0.75 0.46 -0.14
N VAL A 101 0.24 -0.32 0.30
CA VAL A 101 1.35 0.17 1.11
C VAL A 101 2.17 1.24 0.37
N ARG A 102 2.49 1.02 -0.90
CA ARG A 102 3.24 1.97 -1.72
C ARG A 102 2.47 3.28 -1.92
N TRP A 103 1.19 3.20 -2.24
CA TRP A 103 0.35 4.39 -2.45
C TRP A 103 0.15 5.17 -1.15
N LEU A 104 -0.04 4.48 -0.02
CA LEU A 104 -0.07 5.11 1.29
C LEU A 104 1.23 5.89 1.58
N LEU A 105 2.40 5.28 1.35
CA LEU A 105 3.69 5.94 1.58
C LEU A 105 3.93 7.11 0.62
N GLU A 106 3.59 6.96 -0.66
CA GLU A 106 3.71 8.03 -1.64
C GLU A 106 2.84 9.23 -1.24
N ALA A 107 1.58 8.99 -0.87
CA ALA A 107 0.67 10.02 -0.38
C ALA A 107 1.18 10.69 0.89
N THR A 108 1.65 9.88 1.86
CA THR A 108 2.22 10.38 3.12
C THR A 108 3.42 11.30 2.87
N ARG A 109 4.36 10.93 2.01
CA ARG A 109 5.56 11.72 1.72
C ARG A 109 5.21 13.08 1.10
N LYS A 110 4.15 13.17 0.32
CA LYS A 110 3.66 14.40 -0.33
C LYS A 110 2.98 15.39 0.64
N ARG A 111 2.58 14.95 1.83
CA ARG A 111 1.95 15.83 2.83
C ARG A 111 2.92 16.89 3.34
N LYS A 112 2.40 18.08 3.66
CA LYS A 112 3.17 19.25 4.12
C LYS A 112 3.44 19.30 5.63
N ASN A 113 3.03 18.27 6.40
CA ASN A 113 3.24 18.22 7.84
C ASN A 113 4.75 18.17 8.20
N LYS A 114 5.10 18.60 9.43
CA LYS A 114 6.49 18.75 9.87
C LYS A 114 7.22 17.39 10.00
N THR A 115 6.62 16.43 10.68
CA THR A 115 7.26 15.13 10.93
C THR A 115 6.65 14.01 10.09
N MET A 116 7.44 12.95 9.81
CA MET A 116 6.92 11.79 9.07
C MET A 116 5.82 11.06 9.85
N SER A 117 5.90 11.05 11.20
CA SER A 117 4.87 10.44 12.02
C SER A 117 3.54 11.19 11.93
N ASP A 118 3.55 12.54 11.84
CA ASP A 118 2.34 13.33 11.67
C ASP A 118 1.73 13.18 10.28
N LYS A 119 2.60 13.12 9.25
CA LYS A 119 2.16 12.85 7.88
C LYS A 119 1.43 11.51 7.78
N LEU A 120 2.04 10.46 8.36
CA LEU A 120 1.50 9.10 8.34
C LEU A 120 0.22 9.00 9.18
N PHE A 121 0.19 9.64 10.34
CA PHE A 121 -1.00 9.69 11.19
C PHE A 121 -2.20 10.28 10.43
N ASN A 122 -2.03 11.46 9.81
CA ASN A 122 -3.11 12.12 9.08
C ASN A 122 -3.57 11.28 7.86
N GLU A 123 -2.62 10.67 7.10
CA GLU A 123 -3.00 9.85 5.95
C GLU A 123 -3.74 8.57 6.36
N LEU A 124 -3.34 7.92 7.46
CA LEU A 124 -4.03 6.74 7.99
C LEU A 124 -5.45 7.07 8.48
N MET A 125 -5.60 8.21 9.17
CA MET A 125 -6.92 8.66 9.64
C MET A 125 -7.85 8.99 8.48
N ASP A 126 -7.35 9.69 7.45
CA ASP A 126 -8.13 9.99 6.26
C ASP A 126 -8.49 8.70 5.49
N ALA A 127 -7.54 7.77 5.35
CA ALA A 127 -7.76 6.52 4.64
C ALA A 127 -8.75 5.59 5.37
N SER A 128 -8.78 5.58 6.71
CA SER A 128 -9.80 4.84 7.47
C SER A 128 -11.20 5.37 7.18
N GLN A 129 -11.34 6.69 6.97
CA GLN A 129 -12.58 7.35 6.58
C GLN A 129 -12.86 7.34 5.07
N LYS A 130 -12.11 6.55 4.29
CA LYS A 130 -12.19 6.50 2.81
C LYS A 130 -11.93 7.84 2.13
N LYS A 131 -11.05 8.66 2.70
CA LYS A 131 -10.60 9.95 2.20
C LYS A 131 -9.08 9.95 1.98
N GLY A 132 -8.55 11.03 1.42
CA GLY A 132 -7.11 11.23 1.28
C GLY A 132 -6.55 10.87 -0.10
N ALA A 133 -5.27 11.22 -0.30
CA ALA A 133 -4.61 11.09 -1.59
C ALA A 133 -4.37 9.62 -2.00
N ALA A 134 -4.16 8.73 -1.05
CA ALA A 134 -4.01 7.30 -1.30
C ALA A 134 -5.31 6.66 -1.82
N ILE A 135 -6.45 7.03 -1.24
CA ILE A 135 -7.78 6.60 -1.70
C ILE A 135 -8.07 7.13 -3.10
N LYS A 136 -7.82 8.42 -3.34
CA LYS A 136 -7.97 9.02 -4.67
C LYS A 136 -7.15 8.26 -5.72
N LYS A 137 -5.92 7.87 -5.42
CA LYS A 137 -5.08 7.08 -6.32
C LYS A 137 -5.72 5.74 -6.67
N ARG A 138 -6.34 5.05 -5.71
CA ARG A 138 -7.09 3.81 -5.96
C ARG A 138 -8.27 4.07 -6.89
N GLU A 139 -9.07 5.11 -6.61
CA GLU A 139 -10.25 5.46 -7.41
C GLU A 139 -9.87 5.84 -8.84
N ASP A 140 -8.81 6.62 -9.03
CA ASP A 140 -8.31 6.98 -10.35
C ASP A 140 -7.85 5.73 -11.13
N THR A 141 -7.21 4.77 -10.45
CA THR A 141 -6.80 3.50 -11.05
C THR A 141 -8.01 2.65 -11.46
N HIS A 142 -9.04 2.57 -10.61
CA HIS A 142 -10.29 1.86 -10.92
C HIS A 142 -11.05 2.54 -12.05
N ARG A 143 -11.12 3.86 -12.07
CA ARG A 143 -11.76 4.64 -13.17
C ARG A 143 -11.05 4.40 -14.50
N MET A 144 -9.70 4.40 -14.51
CA MET A 144 -8.94 4.05 -15.71
C MET A 144 -9.20 2.62 -16.17
N ALA A 145 -9.30 1.67 -15.25
CA ALA A 145 -9.60 0.28 -15.57
C ALA A 145 -11.02 0.14 -16.16
N GLU A 146 -11.99 0.87 -15.64
CA GLU A 146 -13.37 0.87 -16.12
C GLU A 146 -13.49 1.50 -17.53
N SER A 147 -12.84 2.64 -17.75
CA SER A 147 -12.78 3.30 -19.07
C SER A 147 -12.15 2.40 -20.15
N ASN A 148 -11.24 1.51 -19.77
CA ASN A 148 -10.58 0.58 -20.69
C ASN A 148 -11.22 -0.82 -20.70
N LYS A 149 -12.41 -0.99 -20.12
CA LYS A 149 -13.08 -2.29 -20.02
C LYS A 149 -13.32 -2.99 -21.38
N ALA A 150 -13.49 -2.21 -22.44
CA ALA A 150 -13.63 -2.73 -23.81
C ALA A 150 -12.43 -3.56 -24.27
N PHE A 151 -11.21 -3.29 -23.73
CA PHE A 151 -9.99 -4.02 -24.07
C PHE A 151 -9.72 -5.22 -23.16
N ALA A 152 -10.65 -5.59 -22.28
CA ALA A 152 -10.47 -6.71 -21.34
C ALA A 152 -10.27 -8.07 -22.08
N HIS A 153 -10.79 -8.23 -23.30
CA HIS A 153 -10.60 -9.42 -24.12
C HIS A 153 -9.14 -9.63 -24.58
N TYR A 154 -8.29 -8.62 -24.52
CA TYR A 154 -6.83 -8.76 -24.74
C TYR A 154 -6.09 -9.29 -23.52
N ARG A 155 -6.79 -9.71 -22.46
CA ARG A 155 -6.21 -10.36 -21.29
C ARG A 155 -5.77 -11.79 -21.63
N TRP A 156 -4.53 -12.15 -21.22
CA TRP A 156 -4.01 -13.55 -21.26
C TRP A 156 -3.99 -14.13 -19.86
#